data_e837ff935abfad7f4adff62191d05a95
#
_entry.id   e837ff935abfad7f4adff62191d05a95
#
_cell.length_a   1.000
_cell.length_b   1.000
_cell.length_c   1.000
_cell.angle_alpha   90.00
_cell.angle_beta   90.00
_cell.angle_gamma   90.00
#
_symmetry.space_group_name_H-M   'P 1'
#
loop_
_entity.id
_entity.type
_entity.pdbx_description
1 polymer ?
#
loop_
_entity_poly.entity_id
_entity_poly.type
_entity_poly.pdbx_seq_one_letter_code
_entity_poly.pdbx_strand_id
1 'polypeptide(L)'
;MKGQKLFVRPIEASDFDAVRAFAAQHGGSPDVRSGLLGKLVGELVSVLAMEVEADTVRVVDLVVAEELRRKRVGRVMLNELATLAAKLERNWLIADVKHAEFLRRVGFTEDQGVMKRRVG
;
A
#
# COMPACT_ATOMS: atom_id res chain seq x y z
N MET A 1 -2.43 -8.57 16.80
CA MET A 1 -3.23 -9.18 15.72
C MET A 1 -3.24 -10.70 15.74
N LYS A 2 -2.93 -11.27 16.86
CA LYS A 2 -2.91 -12.72 17.00
C LYS A 2 -4.32 -13.28 16.74
N GLY A 3 -4.42 -14.25 15.84
CA GLY A 3 -5.69 -14.87 15.49
C GLY A 3 -6.55 -14.06 14.51
N GLN A 4 -6.11 -12.86 14.12
CA GLN A 4 -6.84 -12.04 13.17
C GLN A 4 -6.03 -11.91 11.89
N LYS A 5 -6.73 -11.95 10.76
CA LYS A 5 -6.11 -11.86 9.45
C LYS A 5 -6.46 -10.55 8.79
N LEU A 6 -5.46 -9.85 8.28
CA LEU A 6 -5.66 -8.67 7.47
C LEU A 6 -6.20 -9.09 6.10
N PHE A 7 -7.31 -8.53 5.70
CA PHE A 7 -7.95 -8.79 4.41
C PHE A 7 -7.63 -7.64 3.46
N VAL A 8 -6.96 -7.95 2.36
CA VAL A 8 -6.50 -6.92 1.40
C VAL A 8 -7.18 -7.15 0.06
N ARG A 9 -7.72 -6.08 -0.52
CA ARG A 9 -8.32 -6.13 -1.85
C ARG A 9 -8.16 -4.78 -2.58
N PRO A 10 -8.31 -4.78 -3.92
CA PRO A 10 -8.30 -3.53 -4.67
C PRO A 10 -9.44 -2.59 -4.27
N ILE A 11 -9.18 -1.29 -4.40
CA ILE A 11 -10.17 -0.24 -4.16
C ILE A 11 -11.19 -0.23 -5.31
N GLU A 12 -12.47 -0.13 -4.95
CA GLU A 12 -13.58 -0.02 -5.88
C GLU A 12 -14.30 1.30 -5.66
N ALA A 13 -15.13 1.71 -6.62
CA ALA A 13 -15.86 2.97 -6.52
C ALA A 13 -16.70 3.06 -5.24
N SER A 14 -17.30 1.95 -4.82
CA SER A 14 -18.10 1.90 -3.59
C SER A 14 -17.28 2.17 -2.32
N ASP A 15 -15.95 2.16 -2.41
CA ASP A 15 -15.07 2.41 -1.28
C ASP A 15 -14.66 3.88 -1.12
N PHE A 16 -14.94 4.72 -2.11
CA PHE A 16 -14.39 6.08 -2.14
C PHE A 16 -14.78 6.92 -0.91
N ASP A 17 -16.01 6.79 -0.43
CA ASP A 17 -16.44 7.52 0.76
C ASP A 17 -15.71 7.04 2.02
N ALA A 18 -15.53 5.73 2.17
CA ALA A 18 -14.81 5.16 3.30
C ALA A 18 -13.33 5.55 3.27
N VAL A 19 -12.71 5.59 2.08
CA VAL A 19 -11.33 6.04 1.91
C VAL A 19 -11.18 7.50 2.32
N ARG A 20 -12.12 8.34 1.91
CA ARG A 20 -12.09 9.77 2.28
C ARG A 20 -12.22 9.95 3.79
N ALA A 21 -13.13 9.22 4.42
CA ALA A 21 -13.29 9.26 5.88
C ALA A 21 -12.02 8.79 6.60
N PHE A 22 -11.39 7.72 6.09
CA PHE A 22 -10.14 7.20 6.63
C PHE A 22 -9.03 8.26 6.53
N ALA A 23 -8.91 8.93 5.40
CA ALA A 23 -7.91 9.98 5.21
C ALA A 23 -8.12 11.15 6.18
N ALA A 24 -9.38 11.53 6.41
CA ALA A 24 -9.70 12.59 7.36
C ALA A 24 -9.27 12.23 8.78
N GLN A 25 -9.34 10.95 9.14
CA GLN A 25 -9.00 10.48 10.48
C GLN A 25 -7.51 10.18 10.66
N HIS A 26 -6.88 9.61 9.65
CA HIS A 26 -5.50 9.08 9.79
C HIS A 26 -4.48 9.75 8.89
N GLY A 27 -4.90 10.62 8.00
CA GLY A 27 -4.02 11.27 7.04
C GLY A 27 -4.01 10.56 5.69
N GLY A 28 -3.20 11.08 4.78
CA GLY A 28 -3.11 10.58 3.42
C GLY A 28 -4.03 11.32 2.46
N SER A 29 -4.07 10.85 1.22
CA SER A 29 -4.88 11.45 0.18
C SER A 29 -6.34 11.04 0.33
N PRO A 30 -7.31 11.99 0.32
CA PRO A 30 -8.73 11.65 0.38
C PRO A 30 -9.29 11.12 -0.94
N ASP A 31 -8.59 11.34 -2.05
CA ASP A 31 -9.12 11.04 -3.38
C ASP A 31 -8.43 9.85 -4.03
N VAL A 32 -8.08 8.85 -3.25
CA VAL A 32 -7.47 7.62 -3.77
C VAL A 32 -8.50 6.83 -4.56
N ARG A 33 -8.21 6.59 -5.83
CA ARG A 33 -9.10 5.84 -6.72
C ARG A 33 -8.51 4.54 -7.21
N SER A 34 -7.20 4.36 -7.06
CA SER A 34 -6.49 3.17 -7.50
C SER A 34 -5.53 2.75 -6.40
N GLY A 35 -5.64 1.51 -5.98
CA GLY A 35 -4.79 0.97 -4.92
C GLY A 35 -5.42 -0.19 -4.20
N LEU A 36 -5.02 -0.37 -2.95
CA LEU A 36 -5.47 -1.47 -2.11
C LEU A 36 -6.05 -0.96 -0.80
N LEU A 37 -7.06 -1.67 -0.30
CA LEU A 37 -7.57 -1.51 1.05
C LEU A 37 -7.08 -2.66 1.92
N GLY A 38 -6.81 -2.37 3.19
CA GLY A 38 -6.62 -3.39 4.20
C GLY A 38 -7.71 -3.29 5.25
N LYS A 39 -8.37 -4.40 5.52
CA LYS A 39 -9.43 -4.48 6.53
C LYS A 39 -9.08 -5.52 7.60
N LEU A 40 -9.42 -5.19 8.82
CA LEU A 40 -9.26 -6.08 9.96
C LEU A 40 -10.59 -6.16 10.66
N VAL A 41 -11.15 -7.38 10.73
CA VAL A 41 -12.46 -7.62 11.31
C VAL A 41 -13.52 -6.67 10.74
N GLY A 42 -13.49 -6.48 9.42
CA GLY A 42 -14.45 -5.63 8.71
C GLY A 42 -14.19 -4.14 8.77
N GLU A 43 -13.21 -3.67 9.56
CA GLU A 43 -12.86 -2.26 9.63
C GLU A 43 -11.72 -1.92 8.70
N LEU A 44 -11.84 -0.77 8.01
CA LEU A 44 -10.78 -0.23 7.18
C LEU A 44 -9.63 0.25 8.07
N VAL A 45 -8.44 -0.34 7.91
CA VAL A 45 -7.28 -0.03 8.74
C VAL A 45 -6.06 0.42 7.93
N SER A 46 -6.10 0.28 6.61
CA SER A 46 -4.99 0.73 5.77
C SER A 46 -5.47 1.05 4.37
N VAL A 47 -4.86 2.07 3.76
CA VAL A 47 -5.11 2.46 2.36
C VAL A 47 -3.75 2.64 1.69
N LEU A 48 -3.56 1.98 0.56
CA LEU A 48 -2.39 2.13 -0.29
C LEU A 48 -2.84 2.72 -1.62
N ALA A 49 -2.29 3.88 -1.98
CA ALA A 49 -2.54 4.50 -3.27
C ALA A 49 -1.43 4.10 -4.25
N MET A 50 -1.81 3.75 -5.47
CA MET A 50 -0.85 3.35 -6.49
C MET A 50 -1.12 4.02 -7.83
N GLU A 51 -0.10 4.04 -8.68
CA GLU A 51 -0.22 4.36 -10.10
C GLU A 51 0.43 3.25 -10.89
N VAL A 52 -0.27 2.71 -11.89
CA VAL A 52 0.26 1.67 -12.76
C VAL A 52 0.92 2.34 -13.95
N GLU A 53 2.21 2.05 -14.16
CA GLU A 53 3.01 2.59 -15.24
C GLU A 53 3.47 1.45 -16.17
N ALA A 54 4.24 1.76 -17.21
CA ALA A 54 4.55 0.79 -18.28
C ALA A 54 5.19 -0.52 -17.79
N ASP A 55 6.13 -0.43 -16.83
CA ASP A 55 6.85 -1.60 -16.32
C ASP A 55 6.83 -1.65 -14.80
N THR A 56 6.21 -0.67 -14.17
CA THR A 56 6.25 -0.49 -12.73
C THR A 56 4.87 -0.23 -12.16
N VAL A 57 4.73 -0.49 -10.87
CA VAL A 57 3.63 0.06 -10.07
C VAL A 57 4.24 1.00 -9.05
N ARG A 58 3.83 2.26 -9.08
CA ARG A 58 4.31 3.28 -8.16
C ARG A 58 3.45 3.31 -6.91
N VAL A 59 4.08 3.23 -5.75
CA VAL A 59 3.41 3.45 -4.47
C VAL A 59 3.36 4.96 -4.26
N VAL A 60 2.17 5.53 -4.34
CA VAL A 60 1.98 6.98 -4.17
C VAL A 60 1.84 7.33 -2.70
N ASP A 61 1.13 6.48 -1.96
CA ASP A 61 0.89 6.71 -0.53
C ASP A 61 0.55 5.38 0.14
N LEU A 62 0.88 5.28 1.42
CA LEU A 62 0.51 4.13 2.24
C LEU A 62 0.23 4.65 3.65
N VAL A 63 -1.00 4.51 4.08
CA VAL A 63 -1.44 4.96 5.40
C VAL A 63 -1.99 3.78 6.18
N VAL A 64 -1.56 3.64 7.42
CA VAL A 64 -2.02 2.62 8.34
C VAL A 64 -2.65 3.33 9.53
N ALA A 65 -3.78 2.81 10.02
CA ALA A 65 -4.43 3.33 11.21
C ALA A 65 -3.41 3.44 12.34
N GLU A 66 -3.44 4.56 13.08
CA GLU A 66 -2.39 4.91 14.03
C GLU A 66 -2.14 3.81 15.05
N GLU A 67 -3.19 3.19 15.57
CA GLU A 67 -3.10 2.14 16.58
C GLU A 67 -2.51 0.82 16.05
N LEU A 68 -2.40 0.69 14.74
CA LEU A 68 -1.86 -0.52 14.10
C LEU A 68 -0.49 -0.30 13.46
N ARG A 69 0.09 0.87 13.61
CA ARG A 69 1.45 1.14 13.13
C ARG A 69 2.42 0.23 13.87
N ARG A 70 3.46 -0.25 13.16
CA ARG A 70 4.46 -1.20 13.67
C ARG A 70 3.91 -2.60 13.93
N LYS A 71 2.73 -2.92 13.38
CA LYS A 71 2.09 -4.25 13.48
C LYS A 71 2.15 -5.02 12.16
N ARG A 72 3.11 -4.68 11.29
CA ARG A 72 3.34 -5.34 10.00
C ARG A 72 2.24 -5.15 8.95
N VAL A 73 1.27 -4.27 9.20
CA VAL A 73 0.20 -4.01 8.23
C VAL A 73 0.78 -3.47 6.92
N GLY A 74 1.70 -2.50 7.01
CA GLY A 74 2.35 -1.94 5.82
C GLY A 74 3.11 -2.99 5.01
N ARG A 75 3.78 -3.92 5.70
CA ARG A 75 4.49 -5.02 5.02
C ARG A 75 3.52 -5.91 4.25
N VAL A 76 2.40 -6.26 4.86
CA VAL A 76 1.39 -7.08 4.19
C VAL A 76 0.81 -6.34 2.98
N MET A 77 0.52 -5.04 3.13
CA MET A 77 0.01 -4.22 2.01
C MET A 77 0.98 -4.22 0.84
N LEU A 78 2.27 -4.03 1.09
CA LEU A 78 3.28 -4.00 0.02
C LEU A 78 3.49 -5.38 -0.61
N ASN A 79 3.42 -6.44 0.17
CA ASN A 79 3.51 -7.80 -0.38
C ASN A 79 2.29 -8.12 -1.26
N GLU A 80 1.11 -7.70 -0.85
CA GLU A 80 -0.09 -7.84 -1.67
C GLU A 80 -0.01 -7.00 -2.95
N LEU A 81 0.59 -5.81 -2.85
CA LEU A 81 0.82 -5.00 -4.04
C LEU A 81 1.77 -5.69 -5.03
N ALA A 82 2.81 -6.36 -4.54
CA ALA A 82 3.72 -7.12 -5.39
C ALA A 82 2.96 -8.24 -6.11
N THR A 83 2.06 -8.92 -5.42
CA THR A 83 1.21 -9.96 -6.02
C THR A 83 0.32 -9.36 -7.12
N LEU A 84 -0.30 -8.21 -6.86
CA LEU A 84 -1.12 -7.53 -7.86
C LEU A 84 -0.28 -7.08 -9.06
N ALA A 85 0.90 -6.51 -8.82
CA ALA A 85 1.79 -6.06 -9.89
C ALA A 85 2.19 -7.23 -10.81
N ALA A 86 2.45 -8.41 -10.23
CA ALA A 86 2.75 -9.61 -11.00
C ALA A 86 1.57 -9.99 -11.90
N LYS A 87 0.34 -9.91 -11.40
CA LYS A 87 -0.86 -10.18 -12.19
C LYS A 87 -1.04 -9.17 -13.33
N LEU A 88 -0.58 -7.94 -13.12
CA LEU A 88 -0.62 -6.88 -14.13
C LEU A 88 0.61 -6.93 -15.06
N GLU A 89 1.45 -7.94 -14.91
CA GLU A 89 2.67 -8.12 -15.69
C GLU A 89 3.63 -6.94 -15.59
N ARG A 90 3.74 -6.36 -14.38
CA ARG A 90 4.71 -5.31 -14.06
C ARG A 90 5.87 -5.93 -13.29
N ASN A 91 7.07 -5.45 -13.55
CA ASN A 91 8.28 -6.06 -13.03
C ASN A 91 8.80 -5.40 -11.75
N TRP A 92 8.40 -4.17 -11.48
CA TRP A 92 8.95 -3.39 -10.38
C TRP A 92 7.87 -2.67 -9.59
N LEU A 93 8.09 -2.60 -8.27
CA LEU A 93 7.45 -1.59 -7.43
C LEU A 93 8.43 -0.45 -7.24
N ILE A 94 7.95 0.79 -7.33
CA ILE A 94 8.77 1.97 -7.05
C ILE A 94 8.07 2.86 -6.04
N ALA A 95 8.86 3.57 -5.24
CA ALA A 95 8.36 4.48 -4.22
C ALA A 95 9.35 5.60 -3.99
N ASP A 96 8.87 6.70 -3.42
CA ASP A 96 9.72 7.81 -3.03
C ASP A 96 10.66 7.39 -1.90
N VAL A 97 11.85 7.99 -1.82
CA VAL A 97 12.84 7.72 -0.76
C VAL A 97 12.39 8.21 0.62
N LYS A 98 11.29 8.92 0.71
CA LYS A 98 10.77 9.52 1.93
C LYS A 98 10.69 8.55 3.12
N HIS A 99 10.37 7.29 2.88
CA HIS A 99 10.29 6.27 3.91
C HIS A 99 11.30 5.14 3.65
N ALA A 100 12.50 5.51 3.22
CA ALA A 100 13.51 4.56 2.77
C ALA A 100 13.82 3.47 3.80
N GLU A 101 13.91 3.84 5.08
CA GLU A 101 14.24 2.86 6.13
C GLU A 101 13.20 1.75 6.22
N PHE A 102 11.92 2.11 6.24
CA PHE A 102 10.84 1.12 6.23
C PHE A 102 10.86 0.31 4.93
N LEU A 103 11.01 0.99 3.80
CA LEU A 103 11.00 0.32 2.49
C LEU A 103 12.16 -0.68 2.35
N ARG A 104 13.33 -0.37 2.88
CA ARG A 104 14.45 -1.33 2.89
C ARG A 104 14.10 -2.59 3.65
N ARG A 105 13.38 -2.48 4.76
CA ARG A 105 12.97 -3.65 5.54
C ARG A 105 11.98 -4.54 4.80
N VAL A 106 11.28 -4.01 3.80
CA VAL A 106 10.33 -4.79 3.00
C VAL A 106 10.87 -5.06 1.58
N GLY A 107 12.17 -5.04 1.42
CA GLY A 107 12.82 -5.51 0.20
C GLY A 107 13.11 -4.48 -0.87
N PHE A 108 12.92 -3.20 -0.60
CA PHE A 108 13.27 -2.14 -1.54
C PHE A 108 14.74 -1.78 -1.42
N THR A 109 15.33 -1.36 -2.53
CA THR A 109 16.67 -0.76 -2.57
C THR A 109 16.61 0.56 -3.31
N GLU A 110 17.51 1.48 -2.95
CA GLU A 110 17.57 2.79 -3.61
C GLU A 110 18.26 2.67 -4.96
N ASP A 111 17.67 3.31 -5.97
CA ASP A 111 18.23 3.36 -7.32
C ASP A 111 17.84 4.67 -7.96
N GLN A 112 18.85 5.53 -8.25
CA GLN A 112 18.67 6.80 -8.94
C GLN A 112 17.57 7.69 -8.31
N GLY A 113 17.60 7.80 -6.98
CA GLY A 113 16.69 8.70 -6.27
C GLY A 113 15.29 8.14 -5.98
N VAL A 114 15.03 6.88 -6.29
CA VAL A 114 13.78 6.21 -5.94
C VAL A 114 14.07 4.90 -5.25
N MET A 115 13.09 4.40 -4.50
CA MET A 115 13.16 3.06 -3.92
C MET A 115 12.50 2.08 -4.88
N LYS A 116 13.16 0.94 -5.13
CA LYS A 116 12.68 -0.08 -6.07
C LYS A 116 12.72 -1.46 -5.44
N ARG A 117 11.70 -2.26 -5.75
CA ARG A 117 11.65 -3.66 -5.38
C ARG A 117 11.23 -4.48 -6.59
N ARG A 118 11.97 -5.53 -6.90
CA ARG A 118 11.58 -6.45 -7.97
C ARG A 118 10.36 -7.27 -7.56
N VAL A 119 9.43 -7.42 -8.49
CA VAL A 119 8.16 -8.10 -8.23
C VAL A 119 8.30 -9.62 -8.29
N GLY A 120 9.10 -10.14 -9.17
CA GLY A 120 9.20 -11.57 -9.37
C GLY A 120 10.29 -12.33 -8.62
#